data_e9d3f7cf119ea1afaa1dcaa8288bb97f
#
_entry.id   e9d3f7cf119ea1afaa1dcaa8288bb97f
#
_cell.length_a   1.000
_cell.length_b   1.000
_cell.length_c   1.000
_cell.angle_alpha   90.00
_cell.angle_beta   90.00
_cell.angle_gamma   90.00
#
_symmetry.space_group_name_H-M   'P 1'
#
loop_
_entity.id
_entity.type
_entity.pdbx_description
1 polymer ?
#
loop_
_entity_poly.entity_id
_entity_poly.type
_entity_poly.pdbx_seq_one_letter_code
_entity_poly.pdbx_strand_id
1 'polypeptide(L)' 'MYIQDERLRIEVKNILRLKTRNSIVKEIQSNGSKFHFFQLTNFLEGKDVSLSTLKKIDYFVNK' A
#
# COMPACT_ATOMS: atom_id res chain seq x y z
N MET A 1 -5.35 -18.07 4.52
CA MET A 1 -6.13 -17.20 3.69
C MET A 1 -5.59 -15.80 3.70
N TYR A 2 -5.41 -15.24 2.57
CA TYR A 2 -4.82 -13.94 2.56
C TYR A 2 -5.67 -12.94 1.80
N ILE A 3 -5.32 -11.68 1.98
CA ILE A 3 -6.02 -10.58 1.36
C ILE A 3 -5.86 -10.68 -0.14
N GLN A 4 -6.90 -10.27 -0.86
CA GLN A 4 -6.84 -10.24 -2.32
C GLN A 4 -5.97 -9.08 -2.74
N ASP A 5 -4.68 -9.31 -2.76
CA ASP A 5 -3.71 -8.26 -3.02
C ASP A 5 -3.83 -7.68 -4.43
N GLU A 6 -4.33 -8.45 -5.37
CA GLU A 6 -4.54 -7.96 -6.73
C GLU A 6 -5.59 -6.86 -6.76
N ARG A 7 -6.69 -7.04 -6.04
CA ARG A 7 -7.72 -6.03 -5.96
C ARG A 7 -7.21 -4.79 -5.22
N LEU A 8 -6.47 -5.02 -4.15
CA LEU A 8 -5.89 -3.94 -3.39
C LEU A 8 -4.92 -3.14 -4.24
N ARG A 9 -4.17 -3.83 -5.10
CA ARG A 9 -3.24 -3.18 -6.01
C ARG A 9 -3.96 -2.25 -6.98
N ILE A 10 -5.09 -2.68 -7.49
CA ILE A 10 -5.90 -1.87 -8.40
C ILE A 10 -6.38 -0.60 -7.69
N GLU A 11 -6.83 -0.74 -6.45
CA GLU A 11 -7.28 0.40 -5.67
C GLU A 11 -6.15 1.40 -5.46
N VAL A 12 -4.96 0.91 -5.12
CA VAL A 12 -3.82 1.80 -4.92
C VAL A 12 -3.44 2.49 -6.22
N LYS A 13 -3.48 1.79 -7.35
CA LYS A 13 -3.19 2.41 -8.64
C LYS A 13 -4.17 3.52 -8.97
N ASN A 14 -5.43 3.34 -8.61
CA ASN A 14 -6.44 4.39 -8.81
C ASN A 14 -6.11 5.62 -7.96
N ILE A 15 -5.69 5.41 -6.74
CA ILE A 15 -5.31 6.51 -5.86
C ILE A 15 -4.08 7.24 -6.41
N LEU A 16 -3.17 6.51 -7.05
CA LEU A 16 -1.96 7.10 -7.64
C LEU A 16 -2.27 8.10 -8.75
N ARG A 17 -3.45 8.09 -9.29
CA ARG A 17 -3.85 9.11 -10.27
C ARG A 17 -4.03 10.47 -9.62
N LEU A 18 -4.28 10.47 -8.32
CA LEU A 18 -4.55 11.70 -7.55
C LEU A 18 -3.40 12.06 -6.62
N LYS A 19 -2.61 11.07 -6.22
CA LYS A 19 -1.54 11.26 -5.24
C LYS A 19 -0.26 10.59 -5.73
N THR A 20 0.88 11.12 -5.30
CA THR A 20 2.15 10.50 -5.62
C THR A 20 2.42 9.34 -4.66
N ARG A 21 3.37 8.48 -5.04
CA ARG A 21 3.78 7.39 -4.16
C ARG A 21 4.32 7.92 -2.84
N ASN A 22 5.10 8.99 -2.88
CA ASN A 22 5.64 9.59 -1.66
C ASN A 22 4.52 10.04 -0.73
N SER A 23 3.47 10.62 -1.29
CA SER A 23 2.33 11.07 -0.51
C SER A 23 1.65 9.90 0.19
N ILE A 24 1.47 8.79 -0.53
CA ILE A 24 0.84 7.60 0.04
C ILE A 24 1.69 7.04 1.18
N VAL A 25 3.00 6.96 0.96
CA VAL A 25 3.91 6.46 1.99
C VAL A 25 3.83 7.33 3.24
N LYS A 26 3.82 8.64 3.07
CA LYS A 26 3.73 9.55 4.21
C LYS A 26 2.42 9.41 4.95
N GLU A 27 1.33 9.21 4.24
CA GLU A 27 0.03 9.02 4.89
C GLU A 27 0.00 7.73 5.71
N ILE A 28 0.59 6.67 5.18
CA ILE A 28 0.65 5.41 5.92
C ILE A 28 1.53 5.58 7.16
N GLN A 29 2.66 6.27 7.01
CA GLN A 29 3.56 6.52 8.13
C GLN A 29 2.92 7.39 9.21
N SER A 30 2.06 8.31 8.81
CA SER A 30 1.42 9.21 9.77
C SER A 30 0.46 8.49 10.71
N ASN A 31 0.06 7.28 10.36
CA ASN A 31 -0.78 6.45 11.23
C ASN A 31 0.04 5.68 12.27
N GLY A 32 1.33 6.01 12.40
CA GLY A 32 2.19 5.35 13.36
C GLY A 32 2.80 4.06 12.88
N SER A 33 2.64 3.75 11.61
CA SER A 33 3.17 2.52 11.03
C SER A 33 4.52 2.75 10.40
N LYS A 34 5.38 1.75 10.48
CA LYS A 34 6.65 1.77 9.75
C LYS A 34 6.38 1.29 8.34
N PHE A 35 6.65 2.15 7.39
CA PHE A 35 6.39 1.83 6.00
C PHE A 35 7.41 2.53 5.13
N HIS A 36 7.95 1.82 4.14
CA HIS A 36 9.00 2.35 3.28
C HIS A 36 8.55 2.42 1.84
N PHE A 37 9.14 3.33 1.11
CA PHE A 37 8.82 3.53 -0.29
C PHE A 37 8.99 2.24 -1.10
N PHE A 38 10.07 1.49 -0.84
CA PHE A 38 10.30 0.27 -1.61
C PHE A 38 9.23 -0.80 -1.35
N GLN A 39 8.61 -0.79 -0.19
CA GLN A 39 7.53 -1.74 0.09
C GLN A 39 6.33 -1.46 -0.80
N LEU A 40 6.00 -0.21 -0.99
CA LEU A 40 4.91 0.18 -1.88
C LEU A 40 5.26 -0.19 -3.32
N THR A 41 6.50 0.09 -3.74
CA THR A 41 6.95 -0.24 -5.09
C THR A 41 6.86 -1.74 -5.35
N ASN A 42 7.36 -2.55 -4.42
CA ASN A 42 7.30 -4.01 -4.56
C ASN A 42 5.85 -4.49 -4.66
N PHE A 43 4.99 -3.93 -3.84
CA PHE A 43 3.58 -4.29 -3.89
C PHE A 43 2.97 -3.98 -5.25
N LEU A 44 3.26 -2.81 -5.79
CA LEU A 44 2.70 -2.39 -7.08
C LEU A 44 3.23 -3.21 -8.24
N GLU A 45 4.45 -3.74 -8.10
CA GLU A 45 5.04 -4.58 -9.16
C GLU A 45 4.60 -6.03 -9.08
N GLY A 46 3.79 -6.36 -8.09
CA GLY A 46 3.31 -7.72 -7.94
C GLY A 46 4.27 -8.65 -7.21
N LYS A 47 5.29 -8.10 -6.59
CA LYS A 47 6.24 -8.89 -5.81
C LYS A 47 5.64 -9.27 -4.46
N ASP A 48 6.17 -10.32 -3.87
CA ASP A 48 5.72 -10.75 -2.56
C ASP A 48 6.06 -9.71 -1.51
N VAL A 49 5.07 -9.42 -0.68
CA VAL A 49 5.26 -8.54 0.46
C VAL A 49 4.67 -9.22 1.68
N SER A 50 5.10 -8.83 2.87
CA SER A 50 4.64 -9.46 4.09
C SER A 50 3.16 -9.14 4.31
N LEU A 51 2.49 -10.00 5.07
CA LEU A 51 1.10 -9.77 5.45
C LEU A 51 0.95 -8.46 6.21
N SER A 52 1.93 -8.14 7.04
CA SER A 52 1.95 -6.88 7.78
C SER A 52 1.89 -5.69 6.82
N THR A 53 2.68 -5.72 5.76
CA THR A 53 2.68 -4.66 4.76
C THR A 53 1.33 -4.57 4.07
N LEU A 54 0.74 -5.72 3.71
CA LEU A 54 -0.56 -5.74 3.07
C LEU A 54 -1.64 -5.14 3.98
N LYS A 55 -1.58 -5.42 5.26
CA LYS A 55 -2.54 -4.87 6.20
C LYS A 55 -2.44 -3.35 6.29
N LYS A 56 -1.24 -2.82 6.25
CA LYS A 56 -1.04 -1.37 6.31
C LYS A 56 -1.62 -0.69 5.08
N ILE A 57 -1.39 -1.29 3.92
CA ILE A 57 -1.91 -0.74 2.67
C ILE A 57 -3.44 -0.85 2.65
N ASP A 58 -3.96 -1.99 3.08
CA ASP A 58 -5.40 -2.20 3.14
C ASP A 58 -6.07 -1.17 4.06
N TYR A 59 -5.47 -0.93 5.20
CA TYR A 59 -6.00 0.06 6.13
C TYR A 59 -6.02 1.45 5.51
N PHE A 60 -4.97 1.80 4.79
CA PHE A 60 -4.90 3.08 4.11
C PHE A 60 -6.03 3.23 3.08
N VAL A 61 -6.25 2.19 2.30
CA VAL A 61 -7.25 2.23 1.23
C VAL A 61 -8.67 2.30 1.77
N ASN A 62 -8.94 1.61 2.85
CA ASN A 62 -10.29 1.44 3.37
C ASN A 62 -10.63 2.27 4.60
N LYS A 63 -9.76 3.17 4.98
CA LYS A 63 -10.07 3.99 6.15
C LYS A 63 -11.15 5.04 5.86
#